data_067250a040290e4a357a744f8431cc5c
#
_entry.id   067250a040290e4a357a744f8431cc5c
#
_cell.length_a   1.000
_cell.length_b   1.000
_cell.length_c   1.000
_cell.angle_alpha   90.00
_cell.angle_beta   90.00
_cell.angle_gamma   90.00
#
_symmetry.space_group_name_H-M   'P 1'
#
loop_
_entity.id
_entity.type
_entity.pdbx_description
1 polymer ?
#
loop_
_entity_poly.entity_id
_entity_poly.type
_entity_poly.pdbx_seq_one_letter_code
_entity_poly.pdbx_strand_id
1 'polypeptide(L)'
;MPKAALTTLGCKVNQFETETMEGLFRQRGYAIVPFDEAADVYVINTCSVTSLGEKKSRQLIRRARRLNESAVIAVTGCYAQVAPEEIRAIEGVRVVLGTKERAAIVDHVERAAREAGVFDGTGDIMHASEFEDIPLFGAPARTRAFLKIEEGCENFCSFCIIPYARGPVRSRLLKSVRREAAKLLAMGFKEIVLTGIHLGCYGRDLGDVTLADAVRAVLSLPGLKRLRLGSLESIELSDDLLALLAQEERFAGHLHLPLQAGSDEVLRAMNRHYDTAKFAALIERVERAVPGVAISTDIIVGFPGETQELFEESLAFVERMNFARMHVFPYSPRRGTPAAAFAAQVSETEKKERVHRMQALAAKKSEAFHAAFLGTEMPVLFETEREGVTDGLTTNYIRVYTDAPVRTGEIHAMRLVRLYRDGVWGEI
;
A
#
# COMPACT_ATOMS: atom_id res chain seq x y z
N MET A 1 -6.83 18.73 27.67
CA MET A 1 -7.18 18.16 26.37
C MET A 1 -6.55 16.76 26.35
N PRO A 2 -7.33 15.70 26.21
CA PRO A 2 -6.79 14.36 26.16
C PRO A 2 -5.91 14.17 24.93
N LYS A 3 -4.88 13.32 25.04
CA LYS A 3 -3.91 13.05 23.99
C LYS A 3 -4.15 11.68 23.37
N ALA A 4 -4.09 11.60 22.05
CA ALA A 4 -4.13 10.35 21.30
C ALA A 4 -2.89 10.22 20.40
N ALA A 5 -2.24 9.06 20.44
CA ALA A 5 -1.09 8.73 19.62
C ALA A 5 -1.45 7.56 18.72
N LEU A 6 -1.36 7.75 17.41
CA LEU A 6 -1.69 6.71 16.44
C LEU A 6 -0.44 6.26 15.68
N THR A 7 -0.40 4.99 15.29
CA THR A 7 0.69 4.45 14.46
C THR A 7 0.18 3.40 13.50
N THR A 8 0.86 3.29 12.35
CA THR A 8 0.48 2.40 11.25
C THR A 8 1.59 1.40 10.94
N LEU A 9 1.21 0.16 10.79
CA LEU A 9 1.99 -0.87 10.12
C LEU A 9 1.28 -1.31 8.85
N GLY A 10 2.03 -1.64 7.80
CA GLY A 10 1.51 -2.23 6.57
C GLY A 10 1.45 -1.30 5.38
N CYS A 11 0.32 -1.28 4.67
CA CYS A 11 0.16 -0.71 3.33
C CYS A 11 -0.42 0.72 3.33
N LYS A 12 -0.56 1.29 2.12
CA LYS A 12 -1.18 2.61 1.90
C LYS A 12 -2.64 2.66 2.38
N VAL A 13 -3.35 1.54 2.32
CA VAL A 13 -4.73 1.43 2.85
C VAL A 13 -4.73 1.63 4.36
N ASN A 14 -3.86 0.92 5.11
CA ASN A 14 -3.74 1.14 6.55
C ASN A 14 -3.33 2.58 6.90
N GLN A 15 -2.46 3.19 6.08
CA GLN A 15 -2.05 4.57 6.28
C GLN A 15 -3.23 5.54 6.15
N PHE A 16 -4.02 5.41 5.07
CA PHE A 16 -5.25 6.17 4.89
C PHE A 16 -6.22 5.98 6.07
N GLU A 17 -6.42 4.74 6.50
CA GLU A 17 -7.30 4.42 7.63
C GLU A 17 -6.83 5.07 8.95
N THR A 18 -5.53 5.11 9.20
CA THR A 18 -5.00 5.80 10.38
C THR A 18 -5.21 7.30 10.29
N GLU A 19 -4.99 7.92 9.14
CA GLU A 19 -5.24 9.34 8.89
C GLU A 19 -6.72 9.71 9.10
N THR A 20 -7.65 8.83 8.68
CA THR A 20 -9.09 9.04 8.94
C THR A 20 -9.41 8.93 10.43
N MET A 21 -8.85 7.94 11.14
CA MET A 21 -9.03 7.78 12.58
C MET A 21 -8.45 8.97 13.37
N GLU A 22 -7.26 9.48 12.99
CA GLU A 22 -6.71 10.70 13.59
C GLU A 22 -7.70 11.87 13.47
N GLY A 23 -8.35 12.01 12.33
CA GLY A 23 -9.37 13.02 12.10
C GLY A 23 -10.58 12.87 13.04
N LEU A 24 -11.04 11.63 13.29
CA LEU A 24 -12.12 11.36 14.24
C LEU A 24 -11.73 11.75 15.67
N PHE A 25 -10.51 11.44 16.11
CA PHE A 25 -10.00 11.85 17.42
C PHE A 25 -9.92 13.37 17.56
N ARG A 26 -9.41 14.08 16.51
CA ARG A 26 -9.37 15.56 16.52
C ARG A 26 -10.76 16.16 16.65
N GLN A 27 -11.77 15.63 15.94
CA GLN A 27 -13.16 16.09 16.02
C GLN A 27 -13.76 15.90 17.43
N ARG A 28 -13.35 14.84 18.14
CA ARG A 28 -13.76 14.58 19.53
C ARG A 28 -12.97 15.38 20.55
N GLY A 29 -12.03 16.24 20.11
CA GLY A 29 -11.26 17.11 20.98
C GLY A 29 -9.99 16.52 21.56
N TYR A 30 -9.45 15.45 20.95
CA TYR A 30 -8.13 14.92 21.31
C TYR A 30 -7.02 15.70 20.60
N ALA A 31 -5.91 15.93 21.32
CA ALA A 31 -4.65 16.36 20.70
C ALA A 31 -3.93 15.13 20.13
N ILE A 32 -3.60 15.15 18.83
CA ILE A 32 -2.78 14.09 18.22
C ILE A 32 -1.31 14.40 18.50
N VAL A 33 -0.63 13.45 19.13
CA VAL A 33 0.78 13.54 19.49
C VAL A 33 1.61 12.42 18.84
N PRO A 34 2.94 12.58 18.69
CA PRO A 34 3.83 11.52 18.24
C PRO A 34 3.69 10.24 19.09
N PHE A 35 3.84 9.07 18.45
CA PHE A 35 3.64 7.78 19.14
C PHE A 35 4.65 7.52 20.28
N ASP A 36 5.75 8.25 20.30
CA ASP A 36 6.82 8.15 21.31
C ASP A 36 6.57 8.99 22.53
N GLU A 37 5.56 9.85 22.52
CA GLU A 37 5.13 10.65 23.65
C GLU A 37 4.10 9.93 24.52
N ALA A 38 4.02 10.34 25.79
CA ALA A 38 2.97 9.86 26.69
C ALA A 38 1.60 10.39 26.22
N ALA A 39 0.65 9.48 26.00
CA ALA A 39 -0.72 9.78 25.57
C ALA A 39 -1.75 9.04 26.43
N ASP A 40 -2.98 9.55 26.46
CA ASP A 40 -4.09 8.89 27.17
C ASP A 40 -4.67 7.72 26.36
N VAL A 41 -4.47 7.76 25.06
CA VAL A 41 -4.92 6.74 24.09
C VAL A 41 -3.82 6.41 23.10
N TYR A 42 -3.59 5.13 22.88
CA TYR A 42 -2.75 4.65 21.77
C TYR A 42 -3.57 3.81 20.81
N VAL A 43 -3.51 4.11 19.51
CA VAL A 43 -4.13 3.32 18.45
C VAL A 43 -3.05 2.72 17.57
N ILE A 44 -3.04 1.39 17.45
CA ILE A 44 -2.09 0.66 16.63
C ILE A 44 -2.86 0.00 15.46
N ASN A 45 -2.69 0.51 14.24
CA ASN A 45 -3.23 -0.10 13.03
C ASN A 45 -2.24 -1.15 12.51
N THR A 46 -2.64 -2.42 12.59
CA THR A 46 -1.76 -3.59 12.50
C THR A 46 -1.76 -4.22 11.11
N CYS A 47 -0.69 -4.96 10.81
CA CYS A 47 -0.51 -5.70 9.56
C CYS A 47 -0.27 -7.19 9.82
N SER A 48 -0.85 -8.06 8.96
CA SER A 48 -0.70 -9.52 9.00
C SER A 48 -0.07 -10.12 7.74
N VAL A 49 0.37 -9.29 6.79
CA VAL A 49 0.94 -9.78 5.52
C VAL A 49 2.21 -10.61 5.74
N THR A 50 3.02 -10.26 6.75
CA THR A 50 4.23 -11.01 7.12
C THR A 50 4.29 -11.29 8.62
N SER A 51 5.00 -12.36 9.04
CA SER A 51 5.28 -12.65 10.46
C SER A 51 6.03 -11.53 11.16
N LEU A 52 6.89 -10.83 10.41
CA LEU A 52 7.59 -9.65 10.92
C LEU A 52 6.63 -8.50 11.23
N GLY A 53 5.59 -8.30 10.39
CA GLY A 53 4.54 -7.31 10.63
C GLY A 53 3.78 -7.56 11.93
N GLU A 54 3.39 -8.81 12.19
CA GLU A 54 2.75 -9.20 13.45
C GLU A 54 3.67 -9.02 14.66
N LYS A 55 4.94 -9.45 14.54
CA LYS A 55 5.95 -9.23 15.58
C LYS A 55 6.12 -7.75 15.92
N LYS A 56 6.23 -6.89 14.91
CA LYS A 56 6.31 -5.43 15.10
C LYS A 56 5.05 -4.87 15.74
N SER A 57 3.86 -5.36 15.35
CA SER A 57 2.59 -4.97 15.96
C SER A 57 2.60 -5.24 17.47
N ARG A 58 2.98 -6.44 17.89
CA ARG A 58 3.09 -6.79 19.32
C ARG A 58 4.14 -5.95 20.05
N GLN A 59 5.24 -5.59 19.41
CA GLN A 59 6.25 -4.71 19.99
C GLN A 59 5.72 -3.29 20.25
N LEU A 60 4.96 -2.73 19.27
CA LEU A 60 4.35 -1.40 19.43
C LEU A 60 3.28 -1.38 20.54
N ILE A 61 2.44 -2.41 20.65
CA ILE A 61 1.44 -2.53 21.72
C ILE A 61 2.16 -2.50 23.09
N ARG A 62 3.20 -3.33 23.28
CA ARG A 62 3.98 -3.36 24.52
C ARG A 62 4.72 -2.05 24.78
N ARG A 63 5.16 -1.33 23.72
CA ARG A 63 5.78 -0.01 23.85
C ARG A 63 4.77 1.02 24.33
N ALA A 64 3.57 1.07 23.78
CA ALA A 64 2.49 1.95 24.20
C ALA A 64 2.21 1.81 25.70
N ARG A 65 2.09 0.57 26.20
CA ARG A 65 1.90 0.30 27.62
C ARG A 65 3.04 0.85 28.48
N ARG A 66 4.30 0.68 28.06
CA ARG A 66 5.44 1.22 28.83
C ARG A 66 5.50 2.74 28.85
N LEU A 67 4.96 3.42 27.82
CA LEU A 67 4.91 4.89 27.77
C LEU A 67 3.85 5.47 28.73
N ASN A 68 2.71 4.78 28.88
CA ASN A 68 1.68 5.12 29.85
C ASN A 68 0.86 3.86 30.21
N GLU A 69 1.05 3.34 31.42
CA GLU A 69 0.35 2.13 31.90
C GLU A 69 -1.16 2.31 32.07
N SER A 70 -1.62 3.55 32.26
CA SER A 70 -3.03 3.91 32.42
C SER A 70 -3.74 4.20 31.09
N ALA A 71 -3.02 4.25 29.96
CA ALA A 71 -3.59 4.57 28.67
C ALA A 71 -4.55 3.49 28.17
N VAL A 72 -5.56 3.90 27.43
CA VAL A 72 -6.39 2.98 26.63
C VAL A 72 -5.63 2.60 25.37
N ILE A 73 -5.28 1.32 25.25
CA ILE A 73 -4.64 0.79 24.04
C ILE A 73 -5.70 0.15 23.16
N ALA A 74 -5.90 0.74 21.99
CA ALA A 74 -6.79 0.25 20.94
C ALA A 74 -5.95 -0.35 19.79
N VAL A 75 -6.31 -1.56 19.36
CA VAL A 75 -5.64 -2.27 18.27
C VAL A 75 -6.64 -2.55 17.17
N THR A 76 -6.30 -2.20 15.94
CA THR A 76 -7.13 -2.42 14.74
C THR A 76 -6.29 -2.94 13.58
N GLY A 77 -6.94 -3.23 12.44
CA GLY A 77 -6.27 -3.64 11.20
C GLY A 77 -6.21 -5.14 10.99
N CYS A 78 -5.42 -5.56 9.99
CA CYS A 78 -5.46 -6.93 9.49
C CYS A 78 -5.08 -7.98 10.55
N TYR A 79 -4.08 -7.73 11.40
CA TYR A 79 -3.71 -8.69 12.44
C TYR A 79 -4.78 -8.79 13.53
N ALA A 80 -5.37 -7.68 13.92
CA ALA A 80 -6.49 -7.69 14.87
C ALA A 80 -7.70 -8.47 14.32
N GLN A 81 -7.95 -8.39 13.00
CA GLN A 81 -9.05 -9.12 12.35
C GLN A 81 -8.81 -10.63 12.32
N VAL A 82 -7.59 -11.08 11.96
CA VAL A 82 -7.32 -12.53 11.74
C VAL A 82 -6.92 -13.28 13.01
N ALA A 83 -6.47 -12.58 14.05
CA ALA A 83 -6.03 -13.17 15.30
C ALA A 83 -6.44 -12.31 16.51
N PRO A 84 -7.74 -12.01 16.70
CA PRO A 84 -8.22 -11.14 17.78
C PRO A 84 -7.88 -11.70 19.16
N GLU A 85 -7.91 -13.04 19.34
CA GLU A 85 -7.56 -13.69 20.59
C GLU A 85 -6.12 -13.42 21.02
N GLU A 86 -5.17 -13.47 20.06
CA GLU A 86 -3.77 -13.17 20.34
C GLU A 86 -3.58 -11.71 20.78
N ILE A 87 -4.33 -10.80 20.18
CA ILE A 87 -4.29 -9.37 20.52
C ILE A 87 -4.91 -9.12 21.88
N ARG A 88 -6.08 -9.71 22.18
CA ARG A 88 -6.75 -9.59 23.49
C ARG A 88 -5.90 -10.11 24.64
N ALA A 89 -5.11 -11.13 24.40
CA ALA A 89 -4.21 -11.70 25.40
C ALA A 89 -3.00 -10.80 25.74
N ILE A 90 -2.75 -9.73 24.96
CA ILE A 90 -1.65 -8.79 25.25
C ILE A 90 -2.08 -7.84 26.36
N GLU A 91 -1.33 -7.85 27.43
CA GLU A 91 -1.58 -7.03 28.61
C GLU A 91 -1.64 -5.53 28.26
N GLY A 92 -2.69 -4.83 28.74
CA GLY A 92 -2.95 -3.42 28.49
C GLY A 92 -3.84 -3.11 27.30
N VAL A 93 -4.11 -4.09 26.42
CA VAL A 93 -5.10 -3.91 25.34
C VAL A 93 -6.49 -3.79 25.93
N ARG A 94 -7.23 -2.76 25.53
CA ARG A 94 -8.58 -2.45 26.00
C ARG A 94 -9.62 -2.44 24.88
N VAL A 95 -9.20 -2.19 23.64
CA VAL A 95 -10.09 -2.18 22.47
C VAL A 95 -9.43 -2.99 21.37
N VAL A 96 -10.17 -3.93 20.77
CA VAL A 96 -9.78 -4.68 19.58
C VAL A 96 -10.86 -4.48 18.51
N LEU A 97 -10.47 -3.87 17.41
CA LEU A 97 -11.32 -3.70 16.23
C LEU A 97 -10.66 -4.40 15.05
N GLY A 98 -11.47 -4.99 14.18
CA GLY A 98 -10.97 -5.59 12.95
C GLY A 98 -10.64 -4.54 11.88
N THR A 99 -11.02 -4.87 10.66
CA THR A 99 -10.90 -4.00 9.48
C THR A 99 -12.21 -3.30 9.12
N LYS A 100 -13.20 -3.37 10.00
CA LYS A 100 -14.51 -2.74 9.92
C LYS A 100 -14.78 -1.95 11.22
N GLU A 101 -15.78 -1.07 11.21
CA GLU A 101 -16.27 -0.28 12.36
C GLU A 101 -15.23 0.71 12.94
N ARG A 102 -14.26 1.11 12.16
CA ARG A 102 -13.29 2.14 12.55
C ARG A 102 -13.89 3.52 12.75
N ALA A 103 -15.07 3.78 12.13
CA ALA A 103 -15.83 5.00 12.37
C ALA A 103 -16.24 5.17 13.85
N ALA A 104 -16.44 4.06 14.55
CA ALA A 104 -16.81 4.05 15.98
C ALA A 104 -15.61 3.94 16.94
N ILE A 105 -14.36 4.03 16.45
CA ILE A 105 -13.17 3.79 17.27
C ILE A 105 -13.10 4.71 18.49
N VAL A 106 -13.48 5.98 18.35
CA VAL A 106 -13.43 6.94 19.48
C VAL A 106 -14.46 6.57 20.55
N ASP A 107 -15.66 6.17 20.15
CA ASP A 107 -16.72 5.74 21.07
C ASP A 107 -16.30 4.49 21.87
N HIS A 108 -15.65 3.52 21.18
CA HIS A 108 -15.10 2.33 21.84
C HIS A 108 -13.98 2.66 22.83
N VAL A 109 -13.10 3.58 22.47
CA VAL A 109 -12.00 4.05 23.34
C VAL A 109 -12.56 4.78 24.57
N GLU A 110 -13.51 5.70 24.40
CA GLU A 110 -14.14 6.44 25.50
C GLU A 110 -14.96 5.52 26.42
N ARG A 111 -15.58 4.49 25.86
CA ARG A 111 -16.26 3.46 26.64
C ARG A 111 -15.26 2.62 27.45
N ALA A 112 -14.18 2.16 26.82
CA ALA A 112 -13.13 1.40 27.49
C ALA A 112 -12.40 2.20 28.61
N ALA A 113 -12.38 3.53 28.52
CA ALA A 113 -11.84 4.37 29.58
C ALA A 113 -12.71 4.37 30.86
N ARG A 114 -14.01 4.09 30.73
CA ARG A 114 -14.99 4.11 31.85
C ARG A 114 -15.33 2.73 32.38
N GLU A 115 -15.36 1.72 31.50
CA GLU A 115 -15.78 0.36 31.81
C GLU A 115 -14.58 -0.58 31.88
N ALA A 116 -14.59 -1.53 32.80
CA ALA A 116 -13.55 -2.56 32.88
C ALA A 116 -13.73 -3.62 31.77
N GLY A 117 -12.62 -4.29 31.40
CA GLY A 117 -12.62 -5.34 30.40
C GLY A 117 -12.05 -4.94 29.06
N VAL A 118 -12.04 -5.87 28.11
CA VAL A 118 -11.60 -5.68 26.74
C VAL A 118 -12.82 -5.62 25.81
N PHE A 119 -12.91 -4.56 25.06
CA PHE A 119 -13.89 -4.39 23.99
C PHE A 119 -13.44 -5.10 22.73
N ASP A 120 -14.25 -6.03 22.23
CA ASP A 120 -13.99 -6.72 20.96
C ASP A 120 -15.11 -6.39 19.94
N GLY A 121 -14.74 -5.66 18.87
CA GLY A 121 -15.59 -5.33 17.74
C GLY A 121 -15.06 -5.95 16.43
N THR A 122 -14.39 -7.09 16.46
CA THR A 122 -13.77 -7.66 15.25
C THR A 122 -14.78 -8.21 14.23
N GLY A 123 -15.93 -8.72 14.65
CA GLY A 123 -17.01 -9.16 13.75
C GLY A 123 -16.58 -10.11 12.61
N ASP A 124 -17.56 -10.68 11.92
CA ASP A 124 -17.32 -11.51 10.73
C ASP A 124 -17.13 -10.63 9.49
N ILE A 125 -15.90 -10.53 9.01
CA ILE A 125 -15.55 -9.73 7.84
C ILE A 125 -15.98 -10.37 6.51
N MET A 126 -16.19 -11.70 6.49
CA MET A 126 -16.57 -12.42 5.26
C MET A 126 -17.98 -12.08 4.79
N HIS A 127 -18.82 -11.58 5.67
CA HIS A 127 -20.19 -11.13 5.36
C HIS A 127 -20.31 -9.60 5.26
N ALA A 128 -19.19 -8.87 5.23
CA ALA A 128 -19.25 -7.42 5.04
C ALA A 128 -19.66 -7.06 3.62
N SER A 129 -20.69 -6.24 3.47
CA SER A 129 -21.29 -5.85 2.18
C SER A 129 -21.13 -4.36 1.86
N GLU A 130 -20.78 -3.53 2.84
CA GLU A 130 -20.71 -2.09 2.66
C GLU A 130 -19.29 -1.56 2.83
N PHE A 131 -18.92 -0.60 1.97
CA PHE A 131 -17.69 0.17 2.13
C PHE A 131 -17.84 1.14 3.30
N GLU A 132 -16.86 1.12 4.22
CA GLU A 132 -16.83 2.05 5.36
C GLU A 132 -16.34 3.44 4.87
N ASP A 133 -17.29 4.30 4.51
CA ASP A 133 -17.01 5.64 3.96
C ASP A 133 -16.73 6.65 5.09
N ILE A 134 -15.55 6.56 5.72
CA ILE A 134 -15.10 7.54 6.70
C ILE A 134 -14.55 8.75 5.95
N PRO A 135 -15.08 9.97 6.20
CA PRO A 135 -14.55 11.18 5.59
C PRO A 135 -13.14 11.52 6.10
N LEU A 136 -12.35 12.18 5.27
CA LEU A 136 -11.09 12.80 5.72
C LEU A 136 -11.39 14.10 6.48
N PHE A 137 -10.79 14.23 7.66
CA PHE A 137 -10.86 15.40 8.51
C PHE A 137 -9.45 15.97 8.75
N GLY A 138 -9.12 17.03 8.03
CA GLY A 138 -7.80 17.64 8.09
C GLY A 138 -6.81 17.12 7.04
N ALA A 139 -5.75 17.87 6.83
CA ALA A 139 -4.71 17.50 5.87
C ALA A 139 -3.79 16.44 6.46
N PRO A 140 -3.57 15.31 5.77
CA PRO A 140 -2.51 14.37 6.12
C PRO A 140 -1.13 15.05 6.12
N ALA A 141 -0.24 14.62 6.99
CA ALA A 141 1.13 15.13 7.08
C ALA A 141 2.04 14.56 5.95
N ARG A 142 1.56 14.55 4.71
CA ARG A 142 2.25 14.01 3.54
C ARG A 142 2.12 14.97 2.38
N THR A 143 2.98 14.84 1.39
CA THR A 143 2.94 15.63 0.15
C THR A 143 2.03 15.02 -0.92
N ARG A 144 1.82 13.70 -0.88
CA ARG A 144 0.86 12.99 -1.72
C ARG A 144 -0.32 12.51 -0.89
N ALA A 145 -1.53 12.77 -1.33
CA ALA A 145 -2.73 12.30 -0.66
C ALA A 145 -3.09 10.87 -1.09
N PHE A 146 -3.29 9.97 -0.14
CA PHE A 146 -3.90 8.67 -0.43
C PHE A 146 -5.41 8.78 -0.32
N LEU A 147 -6.12 8.19 -1.27
CA LEU A 147 -7.57 8.08 -1.26
C LEU A 147 -7.97 6.61 -1.45
N LYS A 148 -8.41 5.99 -0.38
CA LYS A 148 -8.93 4.62 -0.42
C LYS A 148 -10.30 4.64 -1.07
N ILE A 149 -10.44 3.90 -2.18
CA ILE A 149 -11.68 3.78 -2.94
C ILE A 149 -12.24 2.36 -2.98
N GLU A 150 -11.42 1.38 -2.62
CA GLU A 150 -11.80 -0.03 -2.65
C GLU A 150 -11.26 -0.76 -1.40
N GLU A 151 -11.96 -1.80 -0.98
CA GLU A 151 -11.67 -2.67 0.16
C GLU A 151 -12.00 -4.11 -0.20
N GLY A 152 -11.21 -5.07 0.31
CA GLY A 152 -11.47 -6.48 0.15
C GLY A 152 -10.77 -7.12 -1.04
N CYS A 153 -10.79 -8.47 -1.09
CA CYS A 153 -10.18 -9.24 -2.18
C CYS A 153 -10.76 -10.67 -2.19
N GLU A 154 -11.13 -11.16 -3.37
CA GLU A 154 -11.71 -12.49 -3.56
C GLU A 154 -10.81 -13.41 -4.41
N ASN A 155 -9.53 -13.08 -4.59
CA ASN A 155 -8.60 -13.90 -5.39
C ASN A 155 -8.15 -15.18 -4.66
N PHE A 156 -8.20 -15.22 -3.33
CA PHE A 156 -7.80 -16.37 -2.53
C PHE A 156 -6.48 -17.02 -2.99
N CYS A 157 -5.47 -16.19 -3.32
CA CYS A 157 -4.14 -16.69 -3.61
C CYS A 157 -3.67 -17.57 -2.45
N SER A 158 -3.04 -18.71 -2.73
CA SER A 158 -2.77 -19.75 -1.73
C SER A 158 -1.88 -19.31 -0.56
N PHE A 159 -1.10 -18.23 -0.73
CA PHE A 159 -0.22 -17.63 0.28
C PHE A 159 -0.86 -16.47 1.06
N CYS A 160 -2.02 -15.96 0.61
CA CYS A 160 -2.50 -14.65 1.00
C CYS A 160 -3.56 -14.72 2.11
N ILE A 161 -3.33 -14.00 3.21
CA ILE A 161 -4.25 -13.87 4.33
C ILE A 161 -5.30 -12.75 4.11
N ILE A 162 -5.12 -11.92 3.10
CA ILE A 162 -5.91 -10.70 2.90
C ILE A 162 -7.41 -10.95 2.71
N PRO A 163 -7.88 -11.97 1.95
CA PRO A 163 -9.31 -12.26 1.88
C PRO A 163 -9.95 -12.43 3.26
N TYR A 164 -9.27 -13.14 4.16
CA TYR A 164 -9.74 -13.39 5.53
C TYR A 164 -9.61 -12.18 6.46
N ALA A 165 -8.72 -11.24 6.14
CA ALA A 165 -8.54 -10.02 6.90
C ALA A 165 -9.44 -8.87 6.44
N ARG A 166 -9.79 -8.85 5.14
CA ARG A 166 -10.47 -7.72 4.51
C ARG A 166 -11.84 -8.05 3.90
N GLY A 167 -12.16 -9.36 3.80
CA GLY A 167 -13.43 -9.84 3.27
C GLY A 167 -13.64 -9.58 1.78
N PRO A 168 -14.90 -9.65 1.30
CA PRO A 168 -15.26 -9.46 -0.11
C PRO A 168 -14.99 -8.03 -0.60
N VAL A 169 -14.99 -7.86 -1.92
CA VAL A 169 -14.82 -6.56 -2.59
C VAL A 169 -15.96 -5.61 -2.20
N ARG A 170 -15.59 -4.41 -1.80
CA ARG A 170 -16.50 -3.29 -1.48
C ARG A 170 -15.91 -2.00 -1.99
N SER A 171 -16.69 -1.26 -2.73
CA SER A 171 -16.25 -0.03 -3.40
C SER A 171 -16.87 1.22 -2.80
N ARG A 172 -16.07 2.27 -2.68
CA ARG A 172 -16.56 3.61 -2.33
C ARG A 172 -17.43 4.13 -3.46
N LEU A 173 -18.59 4.66 -3.17
CA LEU A 173 -19.46 5.25 -4.18
C LEU A 173 -18.75 6.34 -4.97
N LEU A 174 -18.92 6.38 -6.30
CA LEU A 174 -18.25 7.30 -7.21
C LEU A 174 -18.41 8.78 -6.80
N LYS A 175 -19.62 9.17 -6.35
CA LYS A 175 -19.87 10.51 -5.81
C LYS A 175 -19.04 10.84 -4.57
N SER A 176 -18.78 9.84 -3.72
CA SER A 176 -17.92 10.00 -2.54
C SER A 176 -16.44 10.08 -2.93
N VAL A 177 -15.99 9.27 -3.89
CA VAL A 177 -14.62 9.37 -4.46
C VAL A 177 -14.36 10.80 -4.93
N ARG A 178 -15.26 11.36 -5.74
CA ARG A 178 -15.13 12.72 -6.28
C ARG A 178 -15.15 13.78 -5.17
N ARG A 179 -16.05 13.65 -4.18
CA ARG A 179 -16.16 14.57 -3.04
C ARG A 179 -14.87 14.59 -2.21
N GLU A 180 -14.35 13.43 -1.84
CA GLU A 180 -13.15 13.34 -1.01
C GLU A 180 -11.90 13.80 -1.79
N ALA A 181 -11.78 13.46 -3.08
CA ALA A 181 -10.72 13.98 -3.93
C ALA A 181 -10.75 15.51 -4.02
N ALA A 182 -11.93 16.12 -4.18
CA ALA A 182 -12.07 17.57 -4.20
C ALA A 182 -11.63 18.22 -2.87
N LYS A 183 -11.95 17.59 -1.72
CA LYS A 183 -11.46 18.07 -0.41
C LYS A 183 -9.93 18.04 -0.32
N LEU A 184 -9.29 16.96 -0.77
CA LEU A 184 -7.83 16.85 -0.79
C LEU A 184 -7.19 17.96 -1.63
N LEU A 185 -7.74 18.25 -2.80
CA LEU A 185 -7.27 19.35 -3.65
C LEU A 185 -7.47 20.73 -2.98
N ALA A 186 -8.60 20.94 -2.29
CA ALA A 186 -8.85 22.16 -1.53
C ALA A 186 -7.87 22.34 -0.35
N MET A 187 -7.34 21.24 0.21
CA MET A 187 -6.27 21.26 1.21
C MET A 187 -4.88 21.53 0.62
N GLY A 188 -4.75 21.69 -0.71
CA GLY A 188 -3.50 22.02 -1.39
C GLY A 188 -2.69 20.84 -1.94
N PHE A 189 -3.19 19.61 -1.83
CA PHE A 189 -2.51 18.45 -2.42
C PHE A 189 -2.48 18.58 -3.96
N LYS A 190 -1.33 18.25 -4.54
CA LYS A 190 -1.12 18.28 -6.00
C LYS A 190 -1.18 16.89 -6.63
N GLU A 191 -0.88 15.85 -5.85
CA GLU A 191 -0.97 14.45 -6.27
C GLU A 191 -1.95 13.68 -5.38
N ILE A 192 -2.87 12.96 -6.03
CA ILE A 192 -3.77 11.98 -5.40
C ILE A 192 -3.37 10.58 -5.85
N VAL A 193 -3.25 9.67 -4.90
CA VAL A 193 -3.01 8.23 -5.16
C VAL A 193 -4.28 7.47 -4.82
N LEU A 194 -5.01 6.99 -5.82
CA LEU A 194 -6.13 6.07 -5.60
C LEU A 194 -5.59 4.74 -5.10
N THR A 195 -6.13 4.24 -4.01
CA THR A 195 -5.65 3.01 -3.38
C THR A 195 -6.79 2.10 -2.96
N GLY A 196 -6.52 0.81 -2.94
CA GLY A 196 -7.41 -0.25 -2.53
C GLY A 196 -6.61 -1.48 -2.12
N ILE A 197 -7.30 -2.50 -1.67
CA ILE A 197 -6.74 -3.83 -1.42
C ILE A 197 -6.60 -4.59 -2.74
N HIS A 198 -7.64 -4.51 -3.57
CA HIS A 198 -7.71 -5.10 -4.92
C HIS A 198 -8.29 -4.06 -5.89
N LEU A 199 -7.55 -2.98 -6.08
CA LEU A 199 -8.02 -1.75 -6.74
C LEU A 199 -8.66 -1.97 -8.11
N GLY A 200 -8.19 -2.94 -8.90
CA GLY A 200 -8.77 -3.28 -10.20
C GLY A 200 -10.19 -3.83 -10.15
N CYS A 201 -10.61 -4.34 -8.98
CA CYS A 201 -11.99 -4.78 -8.74
C CYS A 201 -12.95 -3.65 -8.37
N TYR A 202 -12.48 -2.40 -8.27
CA TYR A 202 -13.35 -1.27 -7.95
C TYR A 202 -14.57 -1.23 -8.87
N GLY A 203 -15.73 -1.13 -8.25
CA GLY A 203 -17.03 -1.00 -8.92
C GLY A 203 -17.76 -2.31 -9.18
N ARG A 204 -17.13 -3.48 -9.03
CA ARG A 204 -17.78 -4.80 -9.24
C ARG A 204 -19.06 -4.99 -8.41
N ASP A 205 -19.11 -4.41 -7.22
CA ASP A 205 -20.24 -4.40 -6.30
C ASP A 205 -21.22 -3.24 -6.53
N LEU A 206 -20.88 -2.32 -7.44
CA LEU A 206 -21.70 -1.12 -7.74
C LEU A 206 -22.44 -1.19 -9.10
N GLY A 207 -22.45 -2.34 -9.76
CA GLY A 207 -23.05 -2.53 -11.08
C GLY A 207 -22.16 -2.07 -12.22
N ASP A 208 -22.58 -1.06 -13.00
CA ASP A 208 -21.89 -0.63 -14.23
C ASP A 208 -20.74 0.37 -13.99
N VAL A 209 -20.23 0.49 -12.77
CA VAL A 209 -19.14 1.40 -12.44
C VAL A 209 -17.80 0.66 -12.49
N THR A 210 -16.76 1.29 -13.05
CA THR A 210 -15.43 0.73 -13.20
C THR A 210 -14.34 1.60 -12.55
N LEU A 211 -13.13 1.07 -12.41
CA LEU A 211 -11.97 1.86 -11.98
C LEU A 211 -11.69 3.03 -12.95
N ALA A 212 -11.92 2.85 -14.25
CA ALA A 212 -11.76 3.92 -15.23
C ALA A 212 -12.70 5.10 -14.96
N ASP A 213 -13.92 4.83 -14.49
CA ASP A 213 -14.87 5.88 -14.12
C ASP A 213 -14.42 6.65 -12.86
N ALA A 214 -13.85 5.94 -11.88
CA ALA A 214 -13.25 6.60 -10.72
C ALA A 214 -12.06 7.49 -11.11
N VAL A 215 -11.22 7.02 -12.02
CA VAL A 215 -10.09 7.77 -12.58
C VAL A 215 -10.59 9.04 -13.30
N ARG A 216 -11.58 8.91 -14.21
CA ARG A 216 -12.19 10.05 -14.91
C ARG A 216 -12.81 11.06 -13.94
N ALA A 217 -13.52 10.59 -12.93
CA ALA A 217 -14.15 11.45 -11.92
C ALA A 217 -13.12 12.29 -11.17
N VAL A 218 -11.94 11.74 -10.86
CA VAL A 218 -10.87 12.49 -10.19
C VAL A 218 -10.13 13.39 -11.18
N LEU A 219 -9.83 12.93 -12.39
CA LEU A 219 -9.20 13.73 -13.44
C LEU A 219 -10.05 14.95 -13.86
N SER A 220 -11.38 14.87 -13.73
CA SER A 220 -12.28 16.01 -14.02
C SER A 220 -12.17 17.15 -13.02
N LEU A 221 -11.51 16.96 -11.87
CA LEU A 221 -11.41 17.99 -10.83
C LEU A 221 -10.37 19.06 -11.19
N PRO A 222 -10.70 20.36 -11.01
CA PRO A 222 -9.74 21.43 -11.20
C PRO A 222 -8.67 21.40 -10.10
N GLY A 223 -7.44 21.80 -10.44
CA GLY A 223 -6.33 21.89 -9.48
C GLY A 223 -5.52 20.61 -9.32
N LEU A 224 -6.02 19.44 -9.75
CA LEU A 224 -5.24 18.21 -9.78
C LEU A 224 -4.04 18.36 -10.73
N LYS A 225 -2.85 18.05 -10.23
CA LYS A 225 -1.61 18.06 -11.04
C LYS A 225 -1.15 16.66 -11.39
N ARG A 226 -1.42 15.66 -10.52
CA ARG A 226 -1.02 14.28 -10.77
C ARG A 226 -2.00 13.30 -10.12
N LEU A 227 -2.40 12.29 -10.86
CA LEU A 227 -3.15 11.13 -10.39
C LEU A 227 -2.31 9.88 -10.51
N ARG A 228 -2.25 9.07 -9.48
CA ARG A 228 -1.52 7.80 -9.46
C ARG A 228 -2.43 6.68 -8.98
N LEU A 229 -2.19 5.47 -9.45
CA LEU A 229 -2.84 4.27 -8.95
C LEU A 229 -1.96 3.52 -7.94
N GLY A 230 -2.60 2.85 -7.00
CA GLY A 230 -2.00 1.82 -6.16
C GLY A 230 -1.67 0.56 -6.96
N SER A 231 -1.63 -0.58 -6.25
CA SER A 231 -1.39 -1.88 -6.88
C SER A 231 -2.60 -2.34 -7.69
N LEU A 232 -2.34 -2.87 -8.89
CA LEU A 232 -3.33 -3.46 -9.79
C LEU A 232 -2.94 -4.90 -10.11
N GLU A 233 -3.89 -5.81 -10.06
CA GLU A 233 -3.67 -7.13 -10.67
C GLU A 233 -3.53 -6.99 -12.18
N SER A 234 -2.58 -7.74 -12.74
CA SER A 234 -2.23 -7.62 -14.15
C SER A 234 -3.42 -7.85 -15.10
N ILE A 235 -4.28 -8.80 -14.77
CA ILE A 235 -5.46 -9.15 -15.59
C ILE A 235 -6.58 -8.10 -15.56
N GLU A 236 -6.49 -7.09 -14.69
CA GLU A 236 -7.55 -6.09 -14.47
C GLU A 236 -7.26 -4.74 -15.12
N LEU A 237 -6.13 -4.62 -15.80
CA LEU A 237 -5.83 -3.43 -16.59
C LEU A 237 -6.64 -3.45 -17.89
N SER A 238 -7.83 -2.83 -17.86
CA SER A 238 -8.71 -2.72 -19.01
C SER A 238 -8.12 -1.83 -20.11
N ASP A 239 -8.57 -2.04 -21.36
CA ASP A 239 -8.16 -1.19 -22.48
C ASP A 239 -8.58 0.27 -22.28
N ASP A 240 -9.73 0.50 -21.68
CA ASP A 240 -10.23 1.82 -21.33
C ASP A 240 -9.32 2.55 -20.30
N LEU A 241 -8.89 1.85 -19.24
CA LEU A 241 -7.96 2.41 -18.27
C LEU A 241 -6.58 2.67 -18.88
N LEU A 242 -6.11 1.78 -19.75
CA LEU A 242 -4.84 1.95 -20.46
C LEU A 242 -4.89 3.14 -21.44
N ALA A 243 -6.02 3.33 -22.13
CA ALA A 243 -6.23 4.49 -23.01
C ALA A 243 -6.21 5.80 -22.22
N LEU A 244 -6.83 5.86 -21.03
CA LEU A 244 -6.75 7.01 -20.14
C LEU A 244 -5.31 7.29 -19.70
N LEU A 245 -4.56 6.27 -19.31
CA LEU A 245 -3.16 6.39 -18.91
C LEU A 245 -2.30 6.95 -20.07
N ALA A 246 -2.58 6.54 -21.28
CA ALA A 246 -1.83 6.97 -22.48
C ALA A 246 -2.16 8.41 -22.92
N GLN A 247 -3.38 8.89 -22.69
CA GLN A 247 -3.88 10.16 -23.22
C GLN A 247 -3.82 11.31 -22.21
N GLU A 248 -3.83 11.02 -20.92
CA GLU A 248 -3.95 12.04 -19.85
C GLU A 248 -2.59 12.30 -19.18
N GLU A 249 -1.97 13.41 -19.48
CA GLU A 249 -0.64 13.80 -18.95
C GLU A 249 -0.59 13.87 -17.42
N ARG A 250 -1.72 14.18 -16.78
CA ARG A 250 -1.82 14.20 -15.29
C ARG A 250 -1.90 12.80 -14.69
N PHE A 251 -2.12 11.77 -15.51
CA PHE A 251 -2.10 10.39 -15.06
C PHE A 251 -0.63 9.93 -15.01
N ALA A 252 -0.13 9.62 -13.82
CA ALA A 252 1.28 9.30 -13.62
C ALA A 252 1.70 8.05 -14.39
N GLY A 253 2.77 8.15 -15.16
CA GLY A 253 3.34 7.06 -15.96
C GLY A 253 4.00 5.96 -15.12
N HIS A 254 3.29 5.44 -14.14
CA HIS A 254 3.74 4.37 -13.25
C HIS A 254 2.60 3.41 -12.94
N LEU A 255 2.85 2.11 -13.10
CA LEU A 255 1.96 1.04 -12.70
C LEU A 255 2.70 0.08 -11.75
N HIS A 256 2.01 -0.37 -10.70
CA HIS A 256 2.46 -1.46 -9.85
C HIS A 256 1.65 -2.71 -10.18
N LEU A 257 2.29 -3.67 -10.84
CA LEU A 257 1.69 -4.91 -11.37
C LEU A 257 2.39 -6.11 -10.72
N PRO A 258 1.85 -6.70 -9.65
CA PRO A 258 2.48 -7.82 -8.96
C PRO A 258 2.53 -9.07 -9.85
N LEU A 259 3.74 -9.54 -10.18
CA LEU A 259 3.97 -10.80 -10.90
C LEU A 259 3.90 -12.01 -9.97
N GLN A 260 4.40 -11.86 -8.76
CA GLN A 260 4.55 -12.85 -7.70
C GLN A 260 5.62 -13.92 -7.98
N ALA A 261 5.63 -14.58 -9.12
CA ALA A 261 6.66 -15.54 -9.56
C ALA A 261 6.82 -15.52 -11.08
N GLY A 262 8.00 -15.83 -11.58
CA GLY A 262 8.29 -15.92 -13.02
C GLY A 262 8.27 -17.35 -13.58
N SER A 263 7.66 -18.28 -12.87
CA SER A 263 7.42 -19.67 -13.30
C SER A 263 5.93 -19.99 -13.28
N ASP A 264 5.42 -20.58 -14.35
CA ASP A 264 4.00 -20.94 -14.49
C ASP A 264 3.57 -22.01 -13.49
N GLU A 265 4.47 -22.92 -13.11
CA GLU A 265 4.20 -23.93 -12.09
C GLU A 265 3.99 -23.29 -10.72
N VAL A 266 4.88 -22.35 -10.35
CA VAL A 266 4.76 -21.62 -9.09
C VAL A 266 3.53 -20.72 -9.09
N LEU A 267 3.24 -20.01 -10.18
CA LEU A 267 2.03 -19.19 -10.32
C LEU A 267 0.76 -20.01 -10.13
N ARG A 268 0.70 -21.19 -10.73
CA ARG A 268 -0.44 -22.12 -10.57
C ARG A 268 -0.57 -22.59 -9.12
N ALA A 269 0.54 -22.95 -8.46
CA ALA A 269 0.55 -23.34 -7.05
C ALA A 269 0.15 -22.16 -6.12
N MET A 270 0.45 -20.93 -6.52
CA MET A 270 0.01 -19.69 -5.85
C MET A 270 -1.47 -19.37 -6.08
N ASN A 271 -2.20 -20.14 -6.89
CA ASN A 271 -3.57 -19.86 -7.33
C ASN A 271 -3.67 -18.52 -8.08
N ARG A 272 -2.71 -18.26 -9.00
CA ARG A 272 -2.77 -17.08 -9.89
C ARG A 272 -3.54 -17.41 -11.16
N HIS A 273 -4.33 -16.45 -11.64
CA HIS A 273 -5.23 -16.63 -12.78
C HIS A 273 -4.60 -16.20 -14.12
N TYR A 274 -3.28 -16.09 -14.16
CA TYR A 274 -2.49 -15.79 -15.35
C TYR A 274 -1.20 -16.61 -15.35
N ASP A 275 -0.58 -16.69 -16.51
CA ASP A 275 0.73 -17.27 -16.75
C ASP A 275 1.76 -16.19 -17.14
N THR A 276 3.03 -16.59 -17.25
CA THR A 276 4.12 -15.68 -17.63
C THR A 276 3.94 -15.09 -19.02
N ALA A 277 3.37 -15.84 -19.97
CA ALA A 277 3.12 -15.35 -21.33
C ALA A 277 2.08 -14.23 -21.36
N LYS A 278 0.96 -14.39 -20.63
CA LYS A 278 -0.08 -13.34 -20.53
C LYS A 278 0.48 -12.10 -19.82
N PHE A 279 1.29 -12.30 -18.77
CA PHE A 279 1.91 -11.19 -18.08
C PHE A 279 2.88 -10.43 -18.98
N ALA A 280 3.74 -11.12 -19.74
CA ALA A 280 4.65 -10.50 -20.70
C ALA A 280 3.90 -9.71 -21.77
N ALA A 281 2.86 -10.30 -22.37
CA ALA A 281 2.03 -9.63 -23.37
C ALA A 281 1.36 -8.35 -22.81
N LEU A 282 0.94 -8.37 -21.55
CA LEU A 282 0.41 -7.17 -20.90
C LEU A 282 1.49 -6.08 -20.76
N ILE A 283 2.70 -6.43 -20.28
CA ILE A 283 3.81 -5.48 -20.15
C ILE A 283 4.12 -4.83 -21.49
N GLU A 284 4.28 -5.61 -22.55
CA GLU A 284 4.51 -5.10 -23.91
C GLU A 284 3.39 -4.16 -24.40
N ARG A 285 2.13 -4.47 -24.07
CA ARG A 285 0.99 -3.62 -24.41
C ARG A 285 1.06 -2.28 -23.67
N VAL A 286 1.41 -2.30 -22.38
CA VAL A 286 1.55 -1.11 -21.55
C VAL A 286 2.71 -0.23 -22.04
N GLU A 287 3.87 -0.81 -22.32
CA GLU A 287 5.05 -0.08 -22.80
C GLU A 287 4.82 0.58 -24.17
N ARG A 288 4.08 -0.08 -25.07
CA ARG A 288 3.66 0.50 -26.36
C ARG A 288 2.70 1.67 -26.20
N ALA A 289 1.75 1.55 -25.26
CA ALA A 289 0.73 2.58 -25.06
C ALA A 289 1.28 3.80 -24.31
N VAL A 290 2.24 3.60 -23.40
CA VAL A 290 2.80 4.65 -22.54
C VAL A 290 4.33 4.56 -22.55
N PRO A 291 5.00 5.16 -23.55
CA PRO A 291 6.46 5.15 -23.63
C PRO A 291 7.09 5.74 -22.35
N GLY A 292 8.10 5.05 -21.80
CA GLY A 292 8.78 5.47 -20.56
C GLY A 292 8.00 5.22 -19.27
N VAL A 293 6.92 4.43 -19.32
CA VAL A 293 6.19 4.02 -18.12
C VAL A 293 7.09 3.21 -17.18
N ALA A 294 7.02 3.51 -15.90
CA ALA A 294 7.67 2.70 -14.88
C ALA A 294 6.73 1.55 -14.45
N ILE A 295 7.17 0.33 -14.64
CA ILE A 295 6.47 -0.85 -14.14
C ILE A 295 7.19 -1.36 -12.91
N SER A 296 6.52 -1.34 -11.77
CA SER A 296 7.00 -1.95 -10.55
C SER A 296 6.23 -3.24 -10.25
N THR A 297 6.90 -4.19 -9.60
CA THR A 297 6.33 -5.52 -9.32
C THR A 297 6.74 -6.05 -7.96
N ASP A 298 5.98 -7.03 -7.47
CA ASP A 298 6.31 -7.84 -6.29
C ASP A 298 6.70 -9.24 -6.74
N ILE A 299 7.76 -9.79 -6.12
CA ILE A 299 8.23 -11.16 -6.34
C ILE A 299 8.37 -11.86 -4.99
N ILE A 300 7.79 -13.05 -4.88
CA ILE A 300 7.95 -13.96 -3.75
C ILE A 300 8.89 -15.08 -4.16
N VAL A 301 9.95 -15.30 -3.42
CA VAL A 301 10.89 -16.41 -3.63
C VAL A 301 10.82 -17.41 -2.48
N GLY A 302 11.14 -18.67 -2.77
CA GLY A 302 11.07 -19.74 -1.78
C GLY A 302 9.64 -20.13 -1.42
N PHE A 303 8.72 -20.03 -2.38
CA PHE A 303 7.36 -20.55 -2.24
C PHE A 303 7.41 -22.09 -2.10
N PRO A 304 6.52 -22.72 -1.31
CA PRO A 304 6.51 -24.16 -1.19
C PRO A 304 6.40 -24.88 -2.53
N GLY A 305 7.34 -25.79 -2.80
CA GLY A 305 7.46 -26.48 -4.08
C GLY A 305 8.32 -25.75 -5.13
N GLU A 306 8.78 -24.54 -4.88
CA GLU A 306 9.74 -23.87 -5.76
C GLU A 306 11.10 -24.60 -5.71
N THR A 307 11.40 -25.43 -6.71
CA THR A 307 12.71 -26.08 -6.86
C THR A 307 13.75 -25.09 -7.31
N GLN A 308 15.03 -25.51 -7.41
CA GLN A 308 16.09 -24.65 -7.95
C GLN A 308 15.82 -24.31 -9.42
N GLU A 309 15.34 -25.28 -10.20
CA GLU A 309 15.02 -25.09 -11.63
C GLU A 309 13.91 -24.07 -11.82
N LEU A 310 12.84 -24.13 -11.00
CA LEU A 310 11.73 -23.16 -11.05
C LEU A 310 12.16 -21.76 -10.61
N PHE A 311 13.10 -21.67 -9.66
CA PHE A 311 13.69 -20.38 -9.30
C PHE A 311 14.54 -19.81 -10.43
N GLU A 312 15.37 -20.61 -11.12
CA GLU A 312 16.15 -20.17 -12.28
C GLU A 312 15.23 -19.73 -13.45
N GLU A 313 14.15 -20.45 -13.68
CA GLU A 313 13.11 -20.05 -14.64
C GLU A 313 12.54 -18.68 -14.29
N SER A 314 12.16 -18.47 -13.01
CA SER A 314 11.66 -17.19 -12.51
C SER A 314 12.67 -16.06 -12.68
N LEU A 315 13.94 -16.32 -12.37
CA LEU A 315 15.02 -15.33 -12.51
C LEU A 315 15.21 -14.94 -13.98
N ALA A 316 15.27 -15.94 -14.89
CA ALA A 316 15.40 -15.72 -16.34
C ALA A 316 14.19 -14.98 -16.92
N PHE A 317 12.97 -15.27 -16.47
CA PHE A 317 11.78 -14.53 -16.89
C PHE A 317 11.87 -13.07 -16.45
N VAL A 318 12.16 -12.81 -15.19
CA VAL A 318 12.30 -11.45 -14.64
C VAL A 318 13.43 -10.68 -15.33
N GLU A 319 14.53 -11.34 -15.71
CA GLU A 319 15.62 -10.69 -16.45
C GLU A 319 15.19 -10.15 -17.81
N ARG A 320 14.24 -10.81 -18.49
CA ARG A 320 13.70 -10.35 -19.78
C ARG A 320 12.71 -9.19 -19.66
N MET A 321 12.05 -9.02 -18.51
CA MET A 321 11.03 -7.98 -18.31
C MET A 321 11.66 -6.62 -17.99
N ASN A 322 11.04 -5.51 -18.43
CA ASN A 322 11.52 -4.15 -18.18
C ASN A 322 10.94 -3.56 -16.88
N PHE A 323 11.27 -4.17 -15.73
CA PHE A 323 10.84 -3.62 -14.45
C PHE A 323 11.71 -2.45 -14.02
N ALA A 324 11.06 -1.31 -13.72
CA ALA A 324 11.72 -0.14 -13.14
C ALA A 324 12.03 -0.34 -11.64
N ARG A 325 11.23 -1.15 -10.95
CA ARG A 325 11.39 -1.44 -9.52
C ARG A 325 10.79 -2.79 -9.17
N MET A 326 11.46 -3.52 -8.29
CA MET A 326 10.98 -4.80 -7.80
C MET A 326 11.07 -4.85 -6.28
N HIS A 327 10.01 -5.35 -5.65
CA HIS A 327 9.98 -5.69 -4.23
C HIS A 327 10.10 -7.20 -4.10
N VAL A 328 11.18 -7.66 -3.51
CA VAL A 328 11.48 -9.09 -3.36
C VAL A 328 11.23 -9.51 -1.93
N PHE A 329 10.40 -10.51 -1.75
CA PHE A 329 10.00 -11.06 -0.45
C PHE A 329 10.35 -12.53 -0.37
N PRO A 330 10.92 -13.02 0.74
CA PRO A 330 10.90 -14.44 1.03
C PRO A 330 9.46 -14.87 1.34
N TYR A 331 9.05 -16.04 0.89
CA TYR A 331 7.77 -16.60 1.31
C TYR A 331 7.68 -16.68 2.83
N SER A 332 6.61 -16.16 3.38
CA SER A 332 6.33 -16.16 4.82
C SER A 332 5.03 -16.90 5.08
N PRO A 333 5.04 -18.10 5.67
CA PRO A 333 3.83 -18.87 5.93
C PRO A 333 2.88 -18.09 6.84
N ARG A 334 1.61 -18.04 6.46
CA ARG A 334 0.53 -17.40 7.22
C ARG A 334 -0.45 -18.44 7.70
N ARG A 335 -0.67 -18.49 9.02
CA ARG A 335 -1.66 -19.37 9.61
C ARG A 335 -3.02 -19.20 8.94
N GLY A 336 -3.67 -20.26 8.53
CA GLY A 336 -4.98 -20.25 7.86
C GLY A 336 -4.90 -20.13 6.33
N THR A 337 -3.71 -19.94 5.73
CA THR A 337 -3.56 -19.98 4.27
C THR A 337 -3.20 -21.38 3.77
N PRO A 338 -3.69 -21.81 2.58
CA PRO A 338 -3.37 -23.12 2.02
C PRO A 338 -1.88 -23.42 1.91
N ALA A 339 -1.07 -22.45 1.43
CA ALA A 339 0.35 -22.65 1.22
C ALA A 339 1.15 -22.90 2.51
N ALA A 340 0.63 -22.48 3.67
CA ALA A 340 1.27 -22.78 4.95
C ALA A 340 1.27 -24.28 5.29
N ALA A 341 0.33 -25.04 4.71
CA ALA A 341 0.18 -26.49 4.90
C ALA A 341 0.84 -27.34 3.78
N PHE A 342 1.41 -26.71 2.75
CA PHE A 342 2.10 -27.44 1.68
C PHE A 342 3.36 -28.14 2.20
N ALA A 343 3.56 -29.40 1.81
CA ALA A 343 4.63 -30.23 2.37
C ALA A 343 6.04 -29.77 1.97
N ALA A 344 6.22 -29.28 0.74
CA ALA A 344 7.52 -28.95 0.17
C ALA A 344 7.97 -27.52 0.54
N GLN A 345 8.10 -27.23 1.84
CA GLN A 345 8.60 -25.93 2.32
C GLN A 345 10.08 -25.76 1.99
N VAL A 346 10.43 -24.58 1.45
CA VAL A 346 11.82 -24.22 1.16
C VAL A 346 12.52 -23.78 2.44
N SER A 347 13.78 -24.16 2.61
CA SER A 347 14.57 -23.80 3.80
C SER A 347 14.83 -22.30 3.89
N GLU A 348 15.01 -21.77 5.11
CA GLU A 348 15.30 -20.35 5.32
C GLU A 348 16.67 -19.94 4.70
N THR A 349 17.62 -20.87 4.58
CA THR A 349 18.90 -20.63 3.93
C THR A 349 18.73 -20.43 2.42
N GLU A 350 18.00 -21.32 1.75
CA GLU A 350 17.68 -21.20 0.33
C GLU A 350 16.85 -19.94 0.03
N LYS A 351 15.86 -19.63 0.86
CA LYS A 351 15.09 -18.38 0.73
C LYS A 351 16.00 -17.15 0.76
N LYS A 352 16.95 -17.09 1.71
CA LYS A 352 17.89 -15.96 1.81
C LYS A 352 18.77 -15.85 0.57
N GLU A 353 19.28 -16.96 0.04
CA GLU A 353 20.07 -16.98 -1.18
C GLU A 353 19.27 -16.48 -2.38
N ARG A 354 18.04 -17.00 -2.57
CA ARG A 354 17.15 -16.59 -3.66
C ARG A 354 16.75 -15.13 -3.55
N VAL A 355 16.47 -14.62 -2.35
CA VAL A 355 16.22 -13.19 -2.10
C VAL A 355 17.42 -12.37 -2.54
N HIS A 356 18.64 -12.75 -2.15
CA HIS A 356 19.86 -12.01 -2.50
C HIS A 356 20.07 -11.93 -4.02
N ARG A 357 19.92 -13.05 -4.73
CA ARG A 357 20.07 -13.12 -6.19
C ARG A 357 18.99 -12.28 -6.90
N MET A 358 17.74 -12.39 -6.50
CA MET A 358 16.65 -11.63 -7.09
C MET A 358 16.75 -10.13 -6.80
N GLN A 359 17.23 -9.75 -5.59
CA GLN A 359 17.50 -8.35 -5.24
C GLN A 359 18.66 -7.75 -6.03
N ALA A 360 19.71 -8.53 -6.31
CA ALA A 360 20.81 -8.09 -7.17
C ALA A 360 20.31 -7.78 -8.59
N LEU A 361 19.45 -8.64 -9.15
CA LEU A 361 18.79 -8.38 -10.43
C LEU A 361 17.89 -7.14 -10.38
N ALA A 362 17.13 -6.97 -9.29
CA ALA A 362 16.26 -5.81 -9.07
C ALA A 362 17.05 -4.50 -9.06
N ALA A 363 18.20 -4.47 -8.37
CA ALA A 363 19.07 -3.30 -8.34
C ALA A 363 19.61 -2.94 -9.74
N LYS A 364 20.11 -3.94 -10.48
CA LYS A 364 20.60 -3.75 -11.87
C LYS A 364 19.52 -3.16 -12.78
N LYS A 365 18.28 -3.67 -12.69
CA LYS A 365 17.16 -3.19 -13.51
C LYS A 365 16.74 -1.76 -13.14
N SER A 366 16.67 -1.46 -11.85
CA SER A 366 16.34 -0.12 -11.37
C SER A 366 17.38 0.91 -11.81
N GLU A 367 18.66 0.57 -11.71
CA GLU A 367 19.75 1.42 -12.18
C GLU A 367 19.66 1.68 -13.69
N ALA A 368 19.44 0.62 -14.48
CA ALA A 368 19.28 0.74 -15.94
C ALA A 368 18.08 1.60 -16.32
N PHE A 369 16.94 1.46 -15.61
CA PHE A 369 15.77 2.30 -15.80
C PHE A 369 16.09 3.76 -15.48
N HIS A 370 16.72 4.06 -14.36
CA HIS A 370 17.10 5.42 -13.99
C HIS A 370 18.09 6.03 -15.00
N ALA A 371 19.09 5.26 -15.44
CA ALA A 371 20.09 5.71 -16.41
C ALA A 371 19.47 6.11 -17.76
N ALA A 372 18.41 5.44 -18.19
CA ALA A 372 17.71 5.75 -19.44
C ALA A 372 17.04 7.16 -19.45
N PHE A 373 16.84 7.76 -18.29
CA PHE A 373 16.27 9.12 -18.17
C PHE A 373 17.29 10.19 -17.86
N LEU A 374 18.57 9.87 -17.77
CA LEU A 374 19.61 10.89 -17.57
C LEU A 374 19.67 11.85 -18.77
N GLY A 375 19.84 13.14 -18.49
CA GLY A 375 19.81 14.21 -19.47
C GLY A 375 18.41 14.72 -19.82
N THR A 376 17.35 14.06 -19.39
CA THR A 376 15.98 14.52 -19.60
C THR A 376 15.52 15.49 -18.51
N GLU A 377 14.55 16.33 -18.82
CA GLU A 377 13.85 17.20 -17.87
C GLU A 377 12.51 16.56 -17.47
N MET A 378 12.26 16.46 -16.18
CA MET A 378 11.03 15.84 -15.65
C MET A 378 10.43 16.64 -14.49
N PRO A 379 9.09 16.71 -14.37
CA PRO A 379 8.44 17.31 -13.23
C PRO A 379 8.58 16.44 -11.99
N VAL A 380 9.14 16.98 -10.90
CA VAL A 380 9.39 16.31 -9.63
C VAL A 380 8.53 16.94 -8.55
N LEU A 381 7.71 16.14 -7.86
CA LEU A 381 7.03 16.52 -6.62
C LEU A 381 7.97 16.24 -5.45
N PHE A 382 8.42 17.28 -4.76
CA PHE A 382 9.35 17.18 -3.63
C PHE A 382 8.61 16.80 -2.33
N GLU A 383 9.19 15.87 -1.57
CA GLU A 383 8.51 15.23 -0.44
C GLU A 383 9.21 15.41 0.89
N THR A 384 10.53 15.31 0.92
CA THR A 384 11.29 15.26 2.18
C THR A 384 12.57 16.08 2.04
N GLU A 385 12.90 16.85 3.07
CA GLU A 385 14.18 17.52 3.20
C GLU A 385 14.95 16.94 4.37
N ARG A 386 16.22 16.59 4.15
CA ARG A 386 17.14 16.12 5.19
C ARG A 386 18.54 16.63 4.90
N GLU A 387 19.16 17.30 5.89
CA GLU A 387 20.56 17.74 5.82
C GLU A 387 20.89 18.56 4.55
N GLY A 388 19.96 19.43 4.14
CA GLY A 388 20.14 20.28 2.97
C GLY A 388 19.93 19.58 1.61
N VAL A 389 19.50 18.33 1.61
CA VAL A 389 19.10 17.60 0.40
C VAL A 389 17.60 17.34 0.43
N THR A 390 16.91 17.80 -0.61
CA THR A 390 15.48 17.53 -0.78
C THR A 390 15.29 16.39 -1.77
N ASP A 391 14.41 15.44 -1.45
CA ASP A 391 14.05 14.37 -2.37
C ASP A 391 12.57 14.43 -2.79
N GLY A 392 12.30 13.94 -3.99
CA GLY A 392 10.97 13.91 -4.56
C GLY A 392 10.82 12.82 -5.63
N LEU A 393 9.64 12.74 -6.23
CA LEU A 393 9.33 11.74 -7.23
C LEU A 393 8.88 12.35 -8.56
N THR A 394 9.40 11.81 -9.65
CA THR A 394 8.92 12.10 -11.01
C THR A 394 7.53 11.48 -11.26
N THR A 395 6.94 11.77 -12.42
CA THR A 395 5.69 11.12 -12.87
C THR A 395 5.85 9.60 -12.98
N ASN A 396 6.99 9.12 -13.47
CA ASN A 396 7.31 7.71 -13.61
C ASN A 396 8.07 7.10 -12.40
N TYR A 397 7.93 7.72 -11.22
CA TYR A 397 8.37 7.18 -9.93
C TYR A 397 9.89 7.12 -9.71
N ILE A 398 10.70 7.81 -10.50
CA ILE A 398 12.14 7.97 -10.23
C ILE A 398 12.31 8.91 -9.04
N ARG A 399 13.10 8.51 -8.05
CA ARG A 399 13.47 9.38 -6.93
C ARG A 399 14.56 10.36 -7.39
N VAL A 400 14.29 11.64 -7.19
CA VAL A 400 15.22 12.71 -7.53
C VAL A 400 15.69 13.41 -6.26
N TYR A 401 16.97 13.56 -6.11
CA TYR A 401 17.64 14.28 -5.04
C TYR A 401 18.23 15.59 -5.56
N THR A 402 18.13 16.64 -4.78
CA THR A 402 18.70 17.96 -5.14
C THR A 402 19.06 18.76 -3.89
N ASP A 403 20.03 19.66 -4.02
CA ASP A 403 20.34 20.73 -3.06
C ASP A 403 19.82 22.10 -3.53
N ALA A 404 19.10 22.14 -4.66
CA ALA A 404 18.47 23.36 -5.14
C ALA A 404 17.40 23.85 -4.14
N PRO A 405 17.08 25.17 -4.13
CA PRO A 405 16.12 25.79 -3.20
C PRO A 405 14.66 25.47 -3.57
N VAL A 406 14.26 24.20 -3.44
CA VAL A 406 12.90 23.70 -3.68
C VAL A 406 12.18 23.45 -2.35
N ARG A 407 10.84 23.55 -2.35
CA ARG A 407 10.03 23.29 -1.15
C ARG A 407 9.28 21.99 -1.27
N THR A 408 9.12 21.30 -0.14
CA THR A 408 8.24 20.12 -0.05
C THR A 408 6.80 20.48 -0.42
N GLY A 409 6.11 19.59 -1.16
CA GLY A 409 4.77 19.82 -1.68
C GLY A 409 4.72 20.63 -2.99
N GLU A 410 5.85 21.10 -3.50
CA GLU A 410 5.94 21.80 -4.80
C GLU A 410 6.40 20.85 -5.91
N ILE A 411 5.99 21.18 -7.13
CA ILE A 411 6.44 20.48 -8.35
C ILE A 411 7.36 21.41 -9.11
N HIS A 412 8.60 20.97 -9.36
CA HIS A 412 9.59 21.67 -10.15
C HIS A 412 10.07 20.80 -11.31
N ALA A 413 10.34 21.42 -12.47
CA ALA A 413 11.03 20.76 -13.56
C ALA A 413 12.52 20.58 -13.18
N MET A 414 13.03 19.36 -13.29
CA MET A 414 14.40 19.01 -12.92
C MET A 414 15.07 18.26 -14.05
N ARG A 415 16.29 18.68 -14.41
CA ARG A 415 17.16 17.93 -15.31
C ARG A 415 17.85 16.81 -14.54
N LEU A 416 17.65 15.57 -14.96
CA LEU A 416 18.24 14.39 -14.32
C LEU A 416 19.69 14.21 -14.81
N VAL A 417 20.69 14.38 -13.94
CA VAL A 417 22.10 14.51 -14.39
C VAL A 417 22.96 13.30 -14.13
N ARG A 418 22.76 12.58 -13.05
CA ARG A 418 23.55 11.38 -12.70
C ARG A 418 22.81 10.45 -11.77
N LEU A 419 23.21 9.20 -11.72
CA LEU A 419 22.75 8.24 -10.71
C LEU A 419 23.19 8.70 -9.32
N TYR A 420 22.32 8.55 -8.33
CA TYR A 420 22.59 8.91 -6.95
C TYR A 420 21.74 8.09 -5.99
N ARG A 421 22.36 7.41 -5.04
CA ARG A 421 21.67 6.53 -4.06
C ARG A 421 20.74 5.53 -4.76
N ASP A 422 19.46 5.53 -4.37
CA ASP A 422 18.38 4.71 -4.96
C ASP A 422 17.57 5.44 -6.05
N GLY A 423 18.16 6.47 -6.67
CA GLY A 423 17.53 7.30 -7.69
C GLY A 423 18.56 8.08 -8.49
N VAL A 424 18.28 9.37 -8.72
CA VAL A 424 19.13 10.27 -9.51
C VAL A 424 19.33 11.62 -8.83
N TRP A 425 20.39 12.32 -9.18
CA TRP A 425 20.59 13.73 -8.84
C TRP A 425 19.97 14.60 -9.92
N GLY A 426 19.22 15.64 -9.51
CA GLY A 426 18.56 16.59 -10.39
C GLY A 426 19.03 18.00 -10.14
N GLU A 427 19.07 18.80 -11.22
CA GLU A 427 19.39 20.23 -11.24
C GLU A 427 18.22 21.01 -11.86
N ILE A 428 18.02 22.27 -11.45
CA ILE A 428 16.99 23.17 -12.01
C ILE A 428 17.43 23.65 -13.39
#